data_5000ed9e3c88f9bfec6b0d07567ea026
#
_entry.id   5000ed9e3c88f9bfec6b0d07567ea026
#
_cell.length_a   1.000
_cell.length_b   1.000
_cell.length_c   1.000
_cell.angle_alpha   90.00
_cell.angle_beta   90.00
_cell.angle_gamma   90.00
#
_symmetry.space_group_name_H-M   'P 1'
#
loop_
_entity.id
_entity.type
_entity.pdbx_description
1 polymer ?
#
loop_
_entity_poly.entity_id
_entity_poly.type
_entity_poly.pdbx_seq_one_letter_code
_entity_poly.pdbx_strand_id
1 'polypeptide(L)'
;MRTKFSLNRLMVELLPIAAFDTIYFLLVEDFSNSRWIGWACCHVAYALLVASCRQTKSANSATVYGYPRIAISYTLFLMVLVAFAIIFYTNPVKGKWPTIIEIVFTVAYLCYYFAVNEAESSARELEAKQRQERSFVKECLNALLGAKNLTSDSQCRKIIERAYDAVRSGDSVASSATREIEDKIRADLSSLTHSASVGEQAQIKDLVADIVNGMAMRQGIIRANR
;
A
#
# COMPACT_ATOMS: atom_id res chain seq x y z
N MET A 1 -1.30 12.00 -10.63
CA MET A 1 -2.55 11.62 -11.34
C MET A 1 -3.71 12.40 -10.71
N ARG A 2 -4.21 13.46 -11.36
CA ARG A 2 -5.38 14.21 -10.88
C ARG A 2 -6.62 13.36 -11.15
N THR A 3 -7.22 12.80 -10.13
CA THR A 3 -8.54 12.15 -10.22
C THR A 3 -9.54 13.21 -10.66
N LYS A 4 -10.06 13.08 -11.89
CA LYS A 4 -11.19 13.91 -12.34
C LYS A 4 -12.32 13.72 -11.34
N PHE A 5 -12.64 14.77 -10.61
CA PHE A 5 -13.75 14.82 -9.67
C PHE A 5 -15.04 14.63 -10.48
N SER A 6 -15.60 13.45 -10.45
CA SER A 6 -16.88 13.19 -11.11
C SER A 6 -17.99 13.75 -10.25
N LEU A 7 -18.65 14.81 -10.71
CA LEU A 7 -19.80 15.44 -10.03
C LEU A 7 -20.87 14.40 -9.66
N ASN A 8 -21.13 13.46 -10.58
CA ASN A 8 -22.10 12.39 -10.36
C ASN A 8 -21.75 11.52 -9.14
N ARG A 9 -20.47 11.24 -8.92
CA ARG A 9 -20.02 10.44 -7.77
C ARG A 9 -20.20 11.21 -6.46
N LEU A 10 -19.90 12.51 -6.45
CA LEU A 10 -20.10 13.36 -5.29
C LEU A 10 -21.60 13.41 -4.92
N MET A 11 -22.47 13.56 -5.91
CA MET A 11 -23.93 13.59 -5.71
C MET A 11 -24.44 12.28 -5.10
N VAL A 12 -24.00 11.12 -5.61
CA VAL A 12 -24.38 9.81 -5.07
C VAL A 12 -23.91 9.63 -3.62
N GLU A 13 -22.73 10.15 -3.29
CA GLU A 13 -22.18 10.06 -1.92
C GLU A 13 -22.84 11.06 -0.95
N LEU A 14 -23.38 12.20 -1.41
CA LEU A 14 -24.05 13.18 -0.55
C LEU A 14 -25.55 12.91 -0.37
N LEU A 15 -26.19 12.21 -1.29
CA LEU A 15 -27.63 11.99 -1.28
C LEU A 15 -28.13 11.27 -0.02
N PRO A 16 -27.47 10.21 0.52
CA PRO A 16 -27.93 9.55 1.74
C PRO A 16 -27.90 10.47 2.96
N ILE A 17 -26.87 11.31 3.10
CA ILE A 17 -26.76 12.22 4.24
C ILE A 17 -27.79 13.36 4.14
N ALA A 18 -28.02 13.88 2.94
CA ALA A 18 -29.05 14.90 2.70
C ALA A 18 -30.43 14.35 2.99
N ALA A 19 -30.74 13.11 2.62
CA ALA A 19 -32.00 12.44 2.95
C ALA A 19 -32.12 12.24 4.46
N PHE A 20 -31.07 11.80 5.14
CA PHE A 20 -31.02 11.68 6.60
C PHE A 20 -31.34 13.02 7.28
N ASP A 21 -30.67 14.10 6.87
CA ASP A 21 -30.87 15.43 7.42
C ASP A 21 -32.31 15.90 7.23
N THR A 22 -32.86 15.73 6.03
CA THR A 22 -34.25 16.12 5.73
C THR A 22 -35.21 15.39 6.65
N ILE A 23 -35.08 14.07 6.80
CA ILE A 23 -35.92 13.27 7.67
C ILE A 23 -35.75 13.70 9.14
N TYR A 24 -34.48 13.88 9.57
CA TYR A 24 -34.15 14.29 10.94
C TYR A 24 -34.86 15.61 11.30
N PHE A 25 -34.70 16.66 10.49
CA PHE A 25 -35.28 17.98 10.76
C PHE A 25 -36.79 18.00 10.63
N LEU A 26 -37.39 17.08 9.86
CA LEU A 26 -38.86 16.96 9.78
C LEU A 26 -39.44 16.24 11.01
N LEU A 27 -38.73 15.32 11.63
CA LEU A 27 -39.23 14.50 12.73
C LEU A 27 -38.85 15.02 14.12
N VAL A 28 -37.83 15.87 14.23
CA VAL A 28 -37.38 16.41 15.52
C VAL A 28 -38.13 17.67 15.85
N GLU A 29 -39.00 17.60 16.87
CA GLU A 29 -39.69 18.76 17.41
C GLU A 29 -38.84 19.50 18.46
N ASP A 30 -38.07 18.75 19.28
CA ASP A 30 -37.22 19.29 20.33
C ASP A 30 -35.71 19.03 20.08
N PHE A 31 -34.94 20.08 19.97
CA PHE A 31 -33.50 20.02 19.75
C PHE A 31 -32.70 19.98 21.09
N SER A 32 -32.66 18.82 21.73
CA SER A 32 -31.82 18.62 22.93
C SER A 32 -30.33 18.47 22.56
N ASN A 33 -29.46 18.77 23.53
CA ASN A 33 -28.02 18.60 23.33
C ASN A 33 -27.64 17.16 22.95
N SER A 34 -28.32 16.15 23.50
CA SER A 34 -28.08 14.75 23.15
C SER A 34 -28.43 14.45 21.68
N ARG A 35 -29.50 15.03 21.16
CA ARG A 35 -29.91 14.86 19.76
C ARG A 35 -28.93 15.54 18.78
N TRP A 36 -28.39 16.72 19.15
CA TRP A 36 -27.35 17.38 18.36
C TRP A 36 -26.04 16.60 18.34
N ILE A 37 -25.62 16.05 19.50
CA ILE A 37 -24.43 15.20 19.59
C ILE A 37 -24.63 13.95 18.72
N GLY A 38 -25.77 13.29 18.82
CA GLY A 38 -26.06 12.11 18.03
C GLY A 38 -26.06 12.38 16.53
N TRP A 39 -26.68 13.47 16.11
CA TRP A 39 -26.64 13.92 14.73
C TRP A 39 -25.20 14.12 14.22
N ALA A 40 -24.36 14.80 15.00
CA ALA A 40 -22.95 15.02 14.65
C ALA A 40 -22.17 13.70 14.59
N CYS A 41 -22.38 12.77 15.51
CA CYS A 41 -21.76 11.44 15.50
C CYS A 41 -22.11 10.64 14.24
N CYS A 42 -23.39 10.68 13.80
CA CYS A 42 -23.81 10.04 12.56
C CYS A 42 -23.11 10.62 11.33
N HIS A 43 -22.91 11.93 11.27
CA HIS A 43 -22.16 12.59 10.17
C HIS A 43 -20.70 12.18 10.15
N VAL A 44 -20.05 12.16 11.30
CA VAL A 44 -18.64 11.70 11.43
C VAL A 44 -18.53 10.24 10.98
N ALA A 45 -19.40 9.37 11.48
CA ALA A 45 -19.40 7.95 11.13
C ALA A 45 -19.65 7.73 9.63
N TYR A 46 -20.57 8.50 9.03
CA TYR A 46 -20.81 8.45 7.58
C TYR A 46 -19.61 8.92 6.78
N ALA A 47 -18.96 10.00 7.16
CA ALA A 47 -17.76 10.50 6.51
C ALA A 47 -16.63 9.46 6.55
N LEU A 48 -16.45 8.76 7.68
CA LEU A 48 -15.48 7.67 7.82
C LEU A 48 -15.82 6.48 6.92
N LEU A 49 -17.10 6.12 6.78
CA LEU A 49 -17.54 5.06 5.88
C LEU A 49 -17.23 5.42 4.42
N VAL A 50 -17.58 6.63 3.98
CA VAL A 50 -17.29 7.10 2.61
C VAL A 50 -15.78 7.13 2.36
N ALA A 51 -14.98 7.62 3.30
CA ALA A 51 -13.53 7.63 3.20
C ALA A 51 -12.95 6.22 3.09
N SER A 52 -13.42 5.26 3.89
CA SER A 52 -13.04 3.85 3.83
C SER A 52 -13.35 3.23 2.46
N CYS A 53 -14.52 3.49 1.91
CA CYS A 53 -14.92 3.02 0.58
C CYS A 53 -14.10 3.64 -0.56
N ARG A 54 -13.69 4.91 -0.42
CA ARG A 54 -12.84 5.57 -1.43
C ARG A 54 -11.44 4.99 -1.46
N GLN A 55 -10.85 4.74 -0.29
CA GLN A 55 -9.49 4.22 -0.19
C GLN A 55 -9.37 2.79 -0.73
N THR A 56 -10.38 1.95 -0.51
CA THR A 56 -10.39 0.57 -1.01
C THR A 56 -10.40 0.50 -2.54
N LYS A 57 -11.05 1.44 -3.22
CA LYS A 57 -11.07 1.51 -4.69
C LYS A 57 -9.74 1.96 -5.31
N SER A 58 -8.88 2.61 -4.54
CA SER A 58 -7.56 3.09 -4.99
C SER A 58 -6.47 2.02 -4.87
N ALA A 59 -6.70 0.94 -4.15
CA ALA A 59 -5.71 -0.10 -3.92
C ALA A 59 -5.85 -1.20 -4.96
N ASN A 60 -4.85 -1.35 -5.85
CA ASN A 60 -4.75 -2.47 -6.79
C ASN A 60 -4.58 -3.85 -6.10
N SER A 61 -4.32 -3.87 -4.79
CA SER A 61 -4.26 -5.05 -3.91
C SER A 61 -5.58 -5.29 -3.16
N ALA A 62 -6.69 -4.95 -3.77
CA ALA A 62 -8.04 -4.95 -3.17
C ALA A 62 -8.48 -6.29 -2.54
N THR A 63 -7.76 -7.38 -2.75
CA THR A 63 -8.26 -8.71 -2.43
C THR A 63 -8.00 -9.16 -1.00
N VAL A 64 -6.95 -8.68 -0.31
CA VAL A 64 -6.62 -9.21 1.02
C VAL A 64 -7.16 -8.35 2.17
N TYR A 65 -7.11 -7.02 2.05
CA TYR A 65 -7.51 -6.11 3.13
C TYR A 65 -8.78 -5.28 2.84
N GLY A 66 -9.20 -5.19 1.59
CA GLY A 66 -10.30 -4.31 1.18
C GLY A 66 -11.67 -4.74 1.69
N TYR A 67 -12.01 -6.01 1.57
CA TYR A 67 -13.32 -6.53 2.01
C TYR A 67 -13.51 -6.48 3.54
N PRO A 68 -12.55 -6.94 4.38
CA PRO A 68 -12.69 -6.83 5.82
C PRO A 68 -12.85 -5.38 6.29
N ARG A 69 -12.10 -4.46 5.71
CA ARG A 69 -12.17 -3.04 6.05
C ARG A 69 -13.55 -2.45 5.81
N ILE A 70 -14.15 -2.69 4.63
CA ILE A 70 -15.49 -2.19 4.30
C ILE A 70 -16.51 -2.83 5.24
N ALA A 71 -16.45 -4.12 5.48
CA ALA A 71 -17.39 -4.83 6.35
C ALA A 71 -17.36 -4.30 7.78
N ILE A 72 -16.18 -4.11 8.36
CA ILE A 72 -16.01 -3.57 9.71
C ILE A 72 -16.48 -2.11 9.76
N SER A 73 -16.10 -1.27 8.78
CA SER A 73 -16.55 0.12 8.71
C SER A 73 -18.06 0.23 8.62
N TYR A 74 -18.71 -0.64 7.85
CA TYR A 74 -20.16 -0.69 7.74
C TYR A 74 -20.82 -1.14 9.05
N THR A 75 -20.27 -2.14 9.73
CA THR A 75 -20.77 -2.60 11.02
C THR A 75 -20.67 -1.51 12.08
N LEU A 76 -19.53 -0.80 12.17
CA LEU A 76 -19.35 0.29 13.11
C LEU A 76 -20.30 1.47 12.81
N PHE A 77 -20.49 1.79 11.54
CA PHE A 77 -21.50 2.79 11.14
C PHE A 77 -22.92 2.39 11.57
N LEU A 78 -23.31 1.12 11.37
CA LEU A 78 -24.62 0.64 11.82
C LEU A 78 -24.77 0.70 13.34
N MET A 79 -23.70 0.42 14.11
CA MET A 79 -23.74 0.55 15.58
C MET A 79 -24.01 2.00 16.00
N VAL A 80 -23.36 2.99 15.35
CA VAL A 80 -23.63 4.40 15.61
C VAL A 80 -25.08 4.76 15.27
N LEU A 81 -25.60 4.30 14.13
CA LEU A 81 -27.01 4.54 13.74
C LEU A 81 -28.00 3.93 14.73
N VAL A 82 -27.74 2.72 15.23
CA VAL A 82 -28.61 2.07 16.23
C VAL A 82 -28.59 2.85 17.54
N ALA A 83 -27.40 3.28 18.01
CA ALA A 83 -27.27 4.10 19.22
C ALA A 83 -28.03 5.43 19.05
N PHE A 84 -27.92 6.08 17.88
CA PHE A 84 -28.68 7.28 17.55
C PHE A 84 -30.19 7.03 17.57
N ALA A 85 -30.65 5.95 16.97
CA ALA A 85 -32.10 5.59 16.98
C ALA A 85 -32.62 5.42 18.41
N ILE A 86 -31.82 4.82 19.31
CA ILE A 86 -32.18 4.71 20.72
C ILE A 86 -32.30 6.10 21.37
N ILE A 87 -31.37 7.02 21.09
CA ILE A 87 -31.46 8.41 21.58
C ILE A 87 -32.72 9.10 21.05
N PHE A 88 -33.05 8.84 19.77
CA PHE A 88 -34.19 9.46 19.13
C PHE A 88 -35.52 9.03 19.75
N TYR A 89 -35.68 7.74 20.06
CA TYR A 89 -36.91 7.17 20.62
C TYR A 89 -36.98 7.26 22.15
N THR A 90 -35.87 7.45 22.87
CA THR A 90 -35.86 7.62 24.30
C THR A 90 -36.04 9.09 24.69
N ASN A 91 -36.81 9.35 25.74
CA ASN A 91 -36.98 10.72 26.25
C ASN A 91 -35.62 11.26 26.74
N PRO A 92 -35.07 12.35 26.16
CA PRO A 92 -33.72 12.86 26.42
C PRO A 92 -33.49 13.27 27.87
N VAL A 93 -34.53 13.48 28.66
CA VAL A 93 -34.42 13.88 30.09
C VAL A 93 -33.96 12.73 30.97
N LYS A 94 -34.16 11.47 30.57
CA LYS A 94 -33.87 10.29 31.40
C LYS A 94 -32.61 9.51 31.03
N GLY A 95 -31.89 9.88 29.95
CA GLY A 95 -30.83 9.00 29.45
C GLY A 95 -29.59 9.69 28.91
N LYS A 96 -28.61 10.00 29.78
CA LYS A 96 -27.26 10.36 29.32
C LYS A 96 -26.51 9.13 28.73
N TRP A 97 -26.91 7.93 29.11
CA TRP A 97 -26.24 6.69 28.72
C TRP A 97 -26.24 6.40 27.22
N PRO A 98 -27.33 6.55 26.45
CA PRO A 98 -27.30 6.34 25.01
C PRO A 98 -26.33 7.28 24.31
N THR A 99 -26.27 8.55 24.71
CA THR A 99 -25.34 9.55 24.15
C THR A 99 -23.88 9.17 24.45
N ILE A 100 -23.59 8.69 25.65
CA ILE A 100 -22.25 8.22 26.01
C ILE A 100 -21.86 7.01 25.16
N ILE A 101 -22.75 6.05 24.98
CA ILE A 101 -22.52 4.85 24.16
C ILE A 101 -22.24 5.23 22.70
N GLU A 102 -23.00 6.17 22.15
CA GLU A 102 -22.80 6.64 20.78
C GLU A 102 -21.45 7.34 20.60
N ILE A 103 -21.05 8.20 21.54
CA ILE A 103 -19.74 8.83 21.56
C ILE A 103 -18.64 7.76 21.61
N VAL A 104 -18.79 6.75 22.48
CA VAL A 104 -17.81 5.65 22.59
C VAL A 104 -17.69 4.87 21.27
N PHE A 105 -18.79 4.55 20.61
CA PHE A 105 -18.75 3.87 19.30
C PHE A 105 -18.11 4.75 18.22
N THR A 106 -18.40 6.04 18.21
CA THR A 106 -17.81 6.98 17.25
C THR A 106 -16.30 7.12 17.47
N VAL A 107 -15.85 7.23 18.72
CA VAL A 107 -14.43 7.27 19.06
C VAL A 107 -13.74 5.95 18.71
N ALA A 108 -14.36 4.81 19.03
CA ALA A 108 -13.83 3.50 18.66
C ALA A 108 -13.70 3.37 17.12
N TYR A 109 -14.66 3.87 16.36
CA TYR A 109 -14.60 3.90 14.91
C TYR A 109 -13.44 4.80 14.40
N LEU A 110 -13.24 5.97 14.98
CA LEU A 110 -12.11 6.85 14.65
C LEU A 110 -10.78 6.15 14.91
N CYS A 111 -10.61 5.56 16.10
CA CYS A 111 -9.38 4.82 16.45
C CYS A 111 -9.12 3.67 15.45
N TYR A 112 -10.14 2.88 15.12
CA TYR A 112 -10.04 1.83 14.11
C TYR A 112 -9.62 2.38 12.75
N TYR A 113 -10.25 3.47 12.30
CA TYR A 113 -9.95 4.08 10.99
C TYR A 113 -8.50 4.53 10.89
N PHE A 114 -7.97 5.21 11.92
CA PHE A 114 -6.58 5.66 11.93
C PHE A 114 -5.60 4.49 12.04
N ALA A 115 -5.86 3.50 12.89
CA ALA A 115 -5.02 2.32 13.02
C ALA A 115 -4.88 1.53 11.71
N VAL A 116 -5.99 1.34 10.98
CA VAL A 116 -5.97 0.65 9.68
C VAL A 116 -5.23 1.49 8.63
N ASN A 117 -5.40 2.81 8.62
CA ASN A 117 -4.67 3.67 7.68
C ASN A 117 -3.16 3.62 7.90
N GLU A 118 -2.70 3.62 9.16
CA GLU A 118 -1.29 3.51 9.50
C GLU A 118 -0.72 2.14 9.10
N ALA A 119 -1.45 1.06 9.40
CA ALA A 119 -1.06 -0.28 9.00
C ALA A 119 -0.96 -0.43 7.46
N GLU A 120 -1.92 0.14 6.71
CA GLU A 120 -1.87 0.13 5.24
C GLU A 120 -0.72 0.95 4.67
N SER A 121 -0.39 2.11 5.27
CA SER A 121 0.74 2.93 4.80
C SER A 121 2.05 2.19 4.98
N SER A 122 2.26 1.56 6.12
CA SER A 122 3.44 0.75 6.42
C SER A 122 3.54 -0.48 5.50
N ALA A 123 2.42 -1.15 5.23
CA ALA A 123 2.38 -2.28 4.30
C ALA A 123 2.72 -1.86 2.86
N ARG A 124 2.21 -0.71 2.40
CA ARG A 124 2.53 -0.17 1.06
C ARG A 124 3.99 0.21 0.90
N GLU A 125 4.60 0.79 1.94
CA GLU A 125 6.03 1.09 1.93
C GLU A 125 6.87 -0.18 1.84
N LEU A 126 6.49 -1.22 2.59
CA LEU A 126 7.16 -2.51 2.54
C LEU A 126 7.01 -3.18 1.17
N GLU A 127 5.80 -3.17 0.60
CA GLU A 127 5.56 -3.68 -0.76
C GLU A 127 6.34 -2.89 -1.83
N ALA A 128 6.42 -1.56 -1.71
CA ALA A 128 7.18 -0.73 -2.63
C ALA A 128 8.67 -1.07 -2.58
N LYS A 129 9.22 -1.25 -1.37
CA LYS A 129 10.60 -1.73 -1.17
C LYS A 129 10.81 -3.11 -1.82
N GLN A 130 9.94 -4.07 -1.54
CA GLN A 130 10.03 -5.41 -2.12
C GLN A 130 9.89 -5.43 -3.65
N ARG A 131 9.04 -4.57 -4.22
CA ARG A 131 8.93 -4.43 -5.69
C ARG A 131 10.20 -3.86 -6.30
N GLN A 132 10.79 -2.85 -5.66
CA GLN A 132 12.05 -2.26 -6.11
C GLN A 132 13.19 -3.30 -6.07
N GLU A 133 13.25 -4.11 -5.03
CA GLU A 133 14.20 -5.19 -4.84
C GLU A 133 14.08 -6.26 -5.92
N ARG A 134 12.87 -6.75 -6.14
CA ARG A 134 12.60 -7.73 -7.21
C ARG A 134 12.87 -7.15 -8.59
N SER A 135 12.69 -5.84 -8.76
CA SER A 135 12.99 -5.14 -10.01
C SER A 135 14.49 -5.15 -10.29
N PHE A 136 15.35 -4.88 -9.31
CA PHE A 136 16.80 -4.90 -9.46
C PHE A 136 17.33 -6.28 -9.86
N VAL A 137 16.95 -7.33 -9.11
CA VAL A 137 17.36 -8.70 -9.44
C VAL A 137 16.85 -9.12 -10.83
N LYS A 138 15.62 -8.79 -11.16
CA LYS A 138 15.04 -9.09 -12.48
C LYS A 138 15.77 -8.33 -13.61
N GLU A 139 16.14 -7.08 -13.39
CA GLU A 139 16.94 -6.27 -14.30
C GLU A 139 18.30 -6.91 -14.56
N CYS A 140 19.00 -7.31 -13.49
CA CYS A 140 20.29 -8.00 -13.58
C CYS A 140 20.17 -9.31 -14.36
N LEU A 141 19.17 -10.14 -14.05
CA LEU A 141 18.94 -11.41 -14.75
C LEU A 141 18.64 -11.22 -16.24
N ASN A 142 17.82 -10.22 -16.58
CA ASN A 142 17.50 -9.90 -17.97
C ASN A 142 18.73 -9.39 -18.74
N ALA A 143 19.55 -8.54 -18.12
CA ALA A 143 20.79 -8.04 -18.73
C ALA A 143 21.80 -9.17 -18.98
N LEU A 144 22.00 -10.06 -18.00
CA LEU A 144 22.87 -11.23 -18.14
C LEU A 144 22.38 -12.20 -19.23
N LEU A 145 21.07 -12.42 -19.30
CA LEU A 145 20.46 -13.25 -20.33
C LEU A 145 20.65 -12.62 -21.72
N GLY A 146 20.47 -11.31 -21.83
CA GLY A 146 20.75 -10.53 -23.04
C GLY A 146 22.21 -10.66 -23.49
N ALA A 147 23.16 -10.45 -22.59
CA ALA A 147 24.58 -10.59 -22.85
C ALA A 147 24.94 -12.03 -23.28
N LYS A 148 24.38 -13.05 -22.63
CA LYS A 148 24.54 -14.47 -23.00
C LYS A 148 24.09 -14.74 -24.43
N ASN A 149 22.98 -14.15 -24.86
CA ASN A 149 22.41 -14.35 -26.20
C ASN A 149 23.23 -13.62 -27.30
N LEU A 150 23.87 -12.51 -26.97
CA LEU A 150 24.72 -11.75 -27.88
C LEU A 150 26.10 -12.39 -28.08
N THR A 151 26.58 -13.18 -27.13
CA THR A 151 27.89 -13.80 -27.17
C THR A 151 27.90 -15.08 -28.00
N SER A 152 28.78 -15.17 -29.01
CA SER A 152 28.98 -16.35 -29.84
C SER A 152 29.88 -17.40 -29.19
N ASP A 153 30.81 -16.98 -28.32
CA ASP A 153 31.79 -17.85 -27.67
C ASP A 153 31.19 -18.70 -26.54
N SER A 154 31.45 -20.01 -26.62
CA SER A 154 30.92 -20.97 -25.65
C SER A 154 31.49 -20.84 -24.24
N GLN A 155 32.74 -20.36 -24.12
CA GLN A 155 33.38 -20.14 -22.82
C GLN A 155 32.76 -18.91 -22.13
N CYS A 156 32.62 -17.81 -22.85
CA CYS A 156 31.95 -16.61 -22.34
C CYS A 156 30.53 -16.87 -21.93
N ARG A 157 29.78 -17.66 -22.71
CA ARG A 157 28.42 -18.08 -22.32
C ARG A 157 28.38 -18.79 -20.98
N LYS A 158 29.30 -19.74 -20.73
CA LYS A 158 29.37 -20.47 -19.44
C LYS A 158 29.72 -19.54 -18.28
N ILE A 159 30.57 -18.53 -18.49
CA ILE A 159 30.96 -17.57 -17.46
C ILE A 159 29.76 -16.67 -17.11
N ILE A 160 29.04 -16.16 -18.12
CA ILE A 160 27.82 -15.35 -17.92
C ILE A 160 26.73 -16.18 -17.24
N GLU A 161 26.59 -17.47 -17.56
CA GLU A 161 25.64 -18.38 -16.91
C GLU A 161 25.93 -18.59 -15.42
N ARG A 162 27.20 -18.68 -15.02
CA ARG A 162 27.60 -18.71 -13.60
C ARG A 162 27.22 -17.42 -12.87
N ALA A 163 27.40 -16.26 -13.50
CA ALA A 163 26.95 -14.99 -12.93
C ALA A 163 25.42 -14.94 -12.81
N TYR A 164 24.69 -15.43 -13.80
CA TYR A 164 23.24 -15.54 -13.78
C TYR A 164 22.78 -16.40 -12.57
N ASP A 165 23.41 -17.55 -12.35
CA ASP A 165 23.06 -18.43 -11.22
C ASP A 165 23.42 -17.78 -9.87
N ALA A 166 24.55 -17.06 -9.78
CA ALA A 166 24.93 -16.31 -8.59
C ALA A 166 23.92 -15.19 -8.25
N VAL A 167 23.48 -14.43 -9.26
CA VAL A 167 22.44 -13.40 -9.07
C VAL A 167 21.11 -14.02 -8.69
N ARG A 168 20.71 -15.13 -9.31
CA ARG A 168 19.44 -15.84 -9.05
C ARG A 168 19.40 -16.43 -7.65
N SER A 169 20.51 -16.92 -7.13
CA SER A 169 20.58 -17.48 -5.77
C SER A 169 20.77 -16.44 -4.68
N GLY A 170 20.98 -15.19 -5.05
CA GLY A 170 21.21 -14.08 -4.12
C GLY A 170 19.93 -13.64 -3.40
N ASP A 171 20.11 -13.12 -2.17
CA ASP A 171 19.03 -12.49 -1.42
C ASP A 171 18.48 -11.28 -2.17
N SER A 172 17.15 -11.21 -2.29
CA SER A 172 16.44 -10.13 -2.98
C SER A 172 16.13 -8.92 -2.10
N VAL A 173 16.67 -8.85 -0.88
CA VAL A 173 16.40 -7.74 0.06
C VAL A 173 17.23 -6.51 -0.33
N ALA A 174 16.57 -5.34 -0.55
CA ALA A 174 17.26 -4.07 -0.73
C ALA A 174 17.51 -3.38 0.62
N SER A 175 18.63 -2.70 0.70
CA SER A 175 18.96 -1.80 1.80
C SER A 175 19.44 -0.48 1.21
N SER A 176 19.16 0.64 1.88
CA SER A 176 19.76 1.92 1.47
C SER A 176 21.28 1.87 1.43
N ALA A 177 21.88 1.01 2.26
CA ALA A 177 23.33 0.76 2.30
C ALA A 177 23.87 -0.01 1.07
N THR A 178 23.00 -0.64 0.26
CA THR A 178 23.42 -1.39 -0.95
C THR A 178 23.31 -0.58 -2.23
N ARG A 179 22.79 0.63 -2.20
CA ARG A 179 22.44 1.43 -3.38
C ARG A 179 23.66 1.73 -4.27
N GLU A 180 24.76 2.13 -3.66
CA GLU A 180 25.99 2.44 -4.38
C GLU A 180 26.55 1.20 -5.12
N ILE A 181 26.50 0.02 -4.47
CA ILE A 181 26.91 -1.24 -5.08
C ILE A 181 25.95 -1.64 -6.20
N GLU A 182 24.64 -1.44 -6.02
CA GLU A 182 23.65 -1.73 -7.05
C GLU A 182 23.81 -0.85 -8.29
N ASP A 183 24.15 0.43 -8.12
CA ASP A 183 24.43 1.35 -9.22
C ASP A 183 25.72 0.95 -9.97
N LYS A 184 26.76 0.50 -9.24
CA LYS A 184 27.97 -0.05 -9.86
C LYS A 184 27.66 -1.31 -10.67
N ILE A 185 26.89 -2.26 -10.11
CA ILE A 185 26.50 -3.48 -10.82
C ILE A 185 25.70 -3.14 -12.10
N ARG A 186 24.84 -2.13 -12.10
CA ARG A 186 24.12 -1.69 -13.31
C ARG A 186 25.08 -1.17 -14.37
N ALA A 187 26.08 -0.39 -13.98
CA ALA A 187 27.09 0.11 -14.90
C ALA A 187 27.89 -1.04 -15.52
N ASP A 188 28.32 -2.00 -14.70
CA ASP A 188 29.06 -3.18 -15.13
C ASP A 188 28.22 -4.06 -16.08
N LEU A 189 26.90 -4.24 -15.82
CA LEU A 189 25.96 -4.95 -16.69
C LEU A 189 25.78 -4.26 -18.04
N SER A 190 25.72 -2.93 -18.06
CA SER A 190 25.65 -2.15 -19.30
C SER A 190 26.92 -2.35 -20.15
N SER A 191 28.09 -2.27 -19.50
CA SER A 191 29.38 -2.51 -20.14
C SER A 191 29.52 -3.95 -20.65
N LEU A 192 29.03 -4.94 -19.88
CA LEU A 192 29.01 -6.34 -20.25
C LEU A 192 28.17 -6.58 -21.53
N THR A 193 27.00 -5.95 -21.61
CA THR A 193 26.13 -6.08 -22.79
C THR A 193 26.82 -5.51 -24.03
N HIS A 194 27.54 -4.39 -23.90
CA HIS A 194 28.33 -3.80 -24.97
C HIS A 194 29.48 -4.73 -25.39
N SER A 195 30.30 -5.18 -24.44
CA SER A 195 31.46 -6.07 -24.73
C SER A 195 31.02 -7.42 -25.31
N ALA A 196 29.84 -7.93 -24.89
CA ALA A 196 29.24 -9.13 -25.47
C ALA A 196 28.83 -8.93 -26.95
N SER A 197 28.40 -7.74 -27.32
CA SER A 197 28.05 -7.41 -28.71
C SER A 197 29.27 -7.25 -29.62
N VAL A 198 30.41 -6.78 -29.06
CA VAL A 198 31.67 -6.58 -29.81
C VAL A 198 32.53 -7.84 -29.80
N GLY A 199 32.29 -8.77 -28.88
CA GLY A 199 33.05 -10.03 -28.78
C GLY A 199 34.37 -9.93 -27.99
N GLU A 200 34.53 -8.96 -27.10
CA GLU A 200 35.73 -8.73 -26.28
C GLU A 200 35.78 -9.71 -25.09
N GLN A 201 36.35 -10.92 -25.33
CA GLN A 201 36.34 -12.01 -24.36
C GLN A 201 37.06 -11.68 -23.03
N ALA A 202 38.16 -10.95 -23.06
CA ALA A 202 38.90 -10.58 -21.83
C ALA A 202 38.03 -9.67 -20.95
N GLN A 203 37.43 -8.64 -21.52
CA GLN A 203 36.61 -7.68 -20.82
C GLN A 203 35.31 -8.32 -20.26
N ILE A 204 34.74 -9.29 -20.99
CA ILE A 204 33.58 -10.07 -20.51
C ILE A 204 33.94 -10.81 -19.21
N LYS A 205 35.14 -11.43 -19.13
CA LYS A 205 35.54 -12.17 -17.93
C LYS A 205 35.73 -11.25 -16.73
N ASP A 206 36.35 -10.10 -16.91
CA ASP A 206 36.58 -9.14 -15.84
C ASP A 206 35.25 -8.53 -15.32
N LEU A 207 34.39 -8.10 -16.23
CA LEU A 207 33.06 -7.54 -15.88
C LEU A 207 32.18 -8.55 -15.15
N VAL A 208 32.20 -9.81 -15.58
CA VAL A 208 31.43 -10.87 -14.89
C VAL A 208 32.01 -11.12 -13.48
N ALA A 209 33.34 -11.10 -13.31
CA ALA A 209 33.93 -11.22 -11.99
C ALA A 209 33.52 -10.05 -11.07
N ASP A 210 33.52 -8.81 -11.60
CA ASP A 210 33.12 -7.63 -10.86
C ASP A 210 31.64 -7.69 -10.45
N ILE A 211 30.76 -8.12 -11.34
CA ILE A 211 29.32 -8.31 -11.05
C ILE A 211 29.14 -9.36 -9.93
N VAL A 212 29.80 -10.51 -10.01
CA VAL A 212 29.70 -11.57 -8.99
C VAL A 212 30.24 -11.09 -7.64
N ASN A 213 31.38 -10.38 -7.64
CA ASN A 213 31.95 -9.78 -6.43
C ASN A 213 31.02 -8.70 -5.84
N GLY A 214 30.46 -7.83 -6.67
CA GLY A 214 29.48 -6.83 -6.27
C GLY A 214 28.24 -7.46 -5.62
N MET A 215 27.74 -8.54 -6.20
CA MET A 215 26.62 -9.29 -5.61
C MET A 215 26.98 -9.94 -4.27
N ALA A 216 28.17 -10.48 -4.12
CA ALA A 216 28.67 -11.04 -2.85
C ALA A 216 28.80 -9.95 -1.77
N MET A 217 29.35 -8.79 -2.11
CA MET A 217 29.42 -7.63 -1.20
C MET A 217 28.05 -7.15 -0.78
N ARG A 218 27.12 -7.03 -1.73
CA ARG A 218 25.72 -6.68 -1.45
C ARG A 218 25.07 -7.64 -0.45
N GLN A 219 25.26 -8.95 -0.63
CA GLN A 219 24.76 -9.97 0.30
C GLN A 219 25.39 -9.85 1.69
N GLY A 220 26.70 -9.56 1.77
CA GLY A 220 27.40 -9.32 3.04
C GLY A 220 26.79 -8.16 3.82
N ILE A 221 26.52 -7.02 3.16
CA ILE A 221 25.88 -5.86 3.78
C ILE A 221 24.46 -6.19 4.25
N ILE A 222 23.67 -6.90 3.45
CA ILE A 222 22.32 -7.30 3.82
C ILE A 222 22.33 -8.18 5.08
N ARG A 223 23.24 -9.14 5.15
CA ARG A 223 23.37 -10.02 6.33
C ARG A 223 23.83 -9.28 7.59
N ALA A 224 24.70 -8.30 7.42
CA ALA A 224 25.20 -7.49 8.55
C ALA A 224 24.13 -6.54 9.13
N ASN A 225 23.09 -6.21 8.34
CA ASN A 225 22.00 -5.30 8.74
C ASN A 225 20.70 -6.04 9.12
N ARG A 226 20.72 -7.35 9.19
CA ARG A 226 19.66 -8.20 9.77
C ARG A 226 19.90 -8.46 11.24
#